data_a8270da10be914454e61f9da04e69ea8
#
_entry.id   a8270da10be914454e61f9da04e69ea8
#
_cell.length_a   1.000
_cell.length_b   1.000
_cell.length_c   1.000
_cell.angle_alpha   90.00
_cell.angle_beta   90.00
_cell.angle_gamma   90.00
#
_symmetry.space_group_name_H-M   'P 1'
#
loop_
_entity.id
_entity.type
_entity.pdbx_description
1 polymer ?
#
loop_
_entity_poly.entity_id
_entity_poly.type
_entity_poly.pdbx_seq_one_letter_code
_entity_poly.pdbx_strand_id
1 'polypeptide(L)'
;MLALESAFCLSAMKLNNSPVTQHQYNDHTFFLKRDDQLHSHFCGNKARKFMKLLEDEHPSTTTLISYGSAQANSLFSLAALAKIKGWTLEFYVDHLPRWLQERPLGNYRGAIDLGAEVISVKETGSELHPQEYIEQVRQPDSHCIVLPEGGRSQLAEYGVKQLAMEILSWTRFENQHDFVIALPAG
;
A
#
# COMPACT_ATOMS: atom_id res chain seq x y z
N MET A 1 -13.49 -19.61 14.91
CA MET A 1 -12.95 -20.14 13.67
C MET A 1 -12.30 -19.05 12.79
N LEU A 2 -12.90 -17.86 12.66
CA LEU A 2 -12.37 -16.71 11.89
C LEU A 2 -11.02 -16.14 12.41
N ALA A 3 -10.75 -16.18 13.70
CA ALA A 3 -9.50 -15.66 14.29
C ALA A 3 -8.26 -16.53 14.01
N LEU A 4 -8.44 -17.81 13.71
CA LEU A 4 -7.35 -18.74 13.40
C LEU A 4 -6.87 -18.58 11.93
N GLU A 5 -7.76 -18.20 11.01
CA GLU A 5 -7.39 -17.97 9.61
C GLU A 5 -6.58 -16.67 9.43
N SER A 6 -6.89 -15.62 10.22
CA SER A 6 -6.14 -14.37 10.17
C SER A 6 -4.70 -14.51 10.74
N ALA A 7 -4.54 -15.30 11.80
CA ALA A 7 -3.22 -15.57 12.39
C ALA A 7 -2.34 -16.45 11.47
N PHE A 8 -2.93 -17.37 10.71
CA PHE A 8 -2.21 -18.20 9.76
C PHE A 8 -1.73 -17.40 8.53
N CYS A 9 -2.48 -16.41 8.10
CA CYS A 9 -2.11 -15.54 6.98
C CYS A 9 -0.90 -14.63 7.31
N LEU A 10 -0.80 -14.12 8.54
CA LEU A 10 0.34 -13.30 9.01
C LEU A 10 1.65 -14.09 9.07
N SER A 11 1.62 -15.37 9.44
CA SER A 11 2.82 -16.20 9.55
C SER A 11 3.45 -16.58 8.19
N ALA A 12 2.72 -16.44 7.08
CA ALA A 12 3.18 -16.70 5.73
C ALA A 12 3.67 -15.46 4.97
N MET A 13 3.56 -14.25 5.54
CA MET A 13 3.96 -13.01 4.89
C MET A 13 5.47 -12.81 4.93
N LYS A 14 6.12 -12.92 3.77
CA LYS A 14 7.49 -12.45 3.59
C LYS A 14 7.49 -10.95 3.30
N LEU A 15 7.51 -10.15 4.34
CA LEU A 15 7.53 -8.68 4.21
C LEU A 15 8.91 -8.12 3.90
N ASN A 16 9.93 -8.93 3.97
CA ASN A 16 11.32 -8.59 3.71
C ASN A 16 11.99 -9.64 2.84
N ASN A 17 13.22 -9.35 2.41
CA ASN A 17 14.06 -10.24 1.63
C ASN A 17 13.38 -10.78 0.37
N SER A 18 12.65 -9.92 -0.35
CA SER A 18 12.15 -10.28 -1.69
C SER A 18 13.33 -10.72 -2.57
N PRO A 19 13.15 -11.71 -3.45
CA PRO A 19 14.24 -12.22 -4.26
C PRO A 19 14.76 -11.17 -5.25
N VAL A 20 16.02 -11.35 -5.65
CA VAL A 20 16.61 -10.65 -6.80
C VAL A 20 16.76 -11.66 -7.93
N THR A 21 16.26 -11.33 -9.10
CA THR A 21 16.31 -12.18 -10.29
C THR A 21 17.15 -11.53 -11.38
N GLN A 22 17.97 -12.33 -12.06
CA GLN A 22 18.79 -11.87 -13.18
C GLN A 22 18.01 -11.96 -14.50
N HIS A 23 18.14 -10.94 -15.34
CA HIS A 23 17.50 -10.84 -16.64
C HIS A 23 18.49 -10.33 -17.68
N GLN A 24 18.18 -10.55 -18.94
CA GLN A 24 18.92 -10.02 -20.10
C GLN A 24 17.99 -9.29 -21.06
N TYR A 25 18.46 -8.17 -21.57
CA TYR A 25 17.80 -7.42 -22.62
C TYR A 25 18.85 -6.74 -23.51
N ASN A 26 18.82 -6.99 -24.81
CA ASN A 26 19.77 -6.43 -25.79
C ASN A 26 21.24 -6.52 -25.33
N ASP A 27 21.71 -7.71 -24.99
CA ASP A 27 23.08 -8.01 -24.51
C ASP A 27 23.47 -7.35 -23.16
N HIS A 28 22.53 -6.65 -22.51
CA HIS A 28 22.72 -6.11 -21.17
C HIS A 28 22.10 -7.02 -20.12
N THR A 29 22.89 -7.35 -19.11
CA THR A 29 22.41 -8.05 -17.91
C THR A 29 21.92 -7.02 -16.89
N PHE A 30 20.75 -7.26 -16.31
CA PHE A 30 20.23 -6.47 -15.21
C PHE A 30 19.59 -7.36 -14.14
N PHE A 31 19.44 -6.82 -12.97
CA PHE A 31 18.85 -7.50 -11.82
C PHE A 31 17.57 -6.80 -11.41
N LEU A 32 16.55 -7.57 -11.10
CA LEU A 32 15.25 -7.08 -10.69
C LEU A 32 14.97 -7.50 -9.23
N LYS A 33 14.84 -6.53 -8.35
CA LYS A 33 14.36 -6.74 -6.97
C LYS A 33 12.85 -6.96 -7.01
N ARG A 34 12.42 -8.16 -6.66
CA ARG A 34 11.06 -8.65 -6.87
C ARG A 34 10.13 -8.33 -5.68
N ASP A 35 9.94 -7.04 -5.39
CA ASP A 35 9.01 -6.60 -4.34
C ASP A 35 7.53 -6.91 -4.67
N ASP A 36 7.23 -7.24 -5.91
CA ASP A 36 5.96 -7.81 -6.34
C ASP A 36 5.67 -9.19 -5.72
N GLN A 37 6.69 -9.89 -5.23
CA GLN A 37 6.58 -11.21 -4.60
C GLN A 37 6.52 -11.15 -3.06
N LEU A 38 6.43 -9.98 -2.44
CA LEU A 38 6.30 -9.86 -0.98
C LEU A 38 4.99 -10.48 -0.48
N HIS A 39 3.87 -10.17 -1.15
CA HIS A 39 2.55 -10.73 -0.85
C HIS A 39 1.62 -10.55 -2.05
N SER A 40 0.58 -11.39 -2.17
CA SER A 40 -0.34 -11.38 -3.33
C SER A 40 -1.11 -10.06 -3.54
N HIS A 41 -1.45 -9.35 -2.45
CA HIS A 41 -2.22 -8.11 -2.50
C HIS A 41 -1.50 -6.92 -1.86
N PHE A 42 -0.48 -7.18 -1.01
CA PHE A 42 0.29 -6.17 -0.30
C PHE A 42 1.75 -6.25 -0.73
N CYS A 43 2.07 -5.65 -1.88
CA CYS A 43 3.36 -5.80 -2.54
C CYS A 43 3.90 -4.48 -3.12
N GLY A 44 5.12 -4.53 -3.66
CA GLY A 44 5.77 -3.42 -4.32
C GLY A 44 6.10 -2.24 -3.36
N ASN A 45 6.27 -1.06 -3.93
CA ASN A 45 6.68 0.14 -3.20
C ASN A 45 5.66 0.57 -2.12
N LYS A 46 4.39 0.22 -2.26
CA LYS A 46 3.37 0.56 -1.26
C LYS A 46 3.46 -0.36 -0.05
N ALA A 47 3.75 -1.63 -0.22
CA ALA A 47 4.03 -2.52 0.89
C ALA A 47 5.24 -2.01 1.70
N ARG A 48 6.31 -1.57 1.04
CA ARG A 48 7.45 -0.95 1.73
C ARG A 48 7.06 0.30 2.50
N LYS A 49 6.27 1.20 1.90
CA LYS A 49 5.82 2.44 2.56
C LYS A 49 4.93 2.19 3.79
N PHE A 50 4.12 1.16 3.75
CA PHE A 50 3.17 0.85 4.83
C PHE A 50 3.66 -0.28 5.77
N MET A 51 4.89 -0.75 5.58
CA MET A 51 5.47 -1.86 6.36
C MET A 51 5.43 -1.59 7.87
N LYS A 52 5.78 -0.38 8.29
CA LYS A 52 5.76 0.01 9.70
C LYS A 52 4.37 -0.13 10.32
N LEU A 53 3.31 0.26 9.60
CA LEU A 53 1.92 0.10 10.06
C LEU A 53 1.50 -1.37 10.18
N LEU A 54 2.05 -2.23 9.32
CA LEU A 54 1.75 -3.65 9.40
C LEU A 54 2.43 -4.31 10.60
N GLU A 55 3.69 -3.95 10.87
CA GLU A 55 4.49 -4.54 11.95
C GLU A 55 4.14 -4.02 13.34
N ASP A 56 3.78 -2.73 13.44
CA ASP A 56 3.41 -2.14 14.73
C ASP A 56 2.06 -2.65 15.24
N GLU A 57 1.95 -2.72 16.56
CA GLU A 57 0.69 -2.98 17.23
C GLU A 57 -0.14 -1.69 17.35
N HIS A 58 -1.40 -1.79 16.96
CA HIS A 58 -2.36 -0.67 17.02
C HIS A 58 -3.66 -1.17 17.69
N PRO A 59 -3.64 -1.47 19.00
CA PRO A 59 -4.71 -2.22 19.66
C PRO A 59 -6.06 -1.48 19.68
N SER A 60 -6.05 -0.14 19.60
CA SER A 60 -7.27 0.68 19.58
C SER A 60 -7.74 1.06 18.19
N THR A 61 -6.96 0.76 17.14
CA THR A 61 -7.29 1.18 15.77
C THR A 61 -8.32 0.25 15.16
N THR A 62 -9.39 0.84 14.65
CA THR A 62 -10.45 0.14 13.89
C THR A 62 -10.56 0.61 12.46
N THR A 63 -10.10 1.82 12.15
CA THR A 63 -10.31 2.46 10.85
C THR A 63 -9.02 3.06 10.31
N LEU A 64 -8.73 2.75 9.06
CA LEU A 64 -7.68 3.36 8.28
C LEU A 64 -8.31 4.34 7.29
N ILE A 65 -7.85 5.58 7.28
CA ILE A 65 -8.38 6.64 6.41
C ILE A 65 -7.29 7.15 5.49
N SER A 66 -7.60 7.29 4.20
CA SER A 66 -6.70 7.91 3.24
C SER A 66 -7.49 8.51 2.09
N TYR A 67 -6.79 9.13 1.14
CA TYR A 67 -7.42 9.76 -0.02
C TYR A 67 -6.53 9.71 -1.25
N GLY A 68 -7.12 9.98 -2.42
CA GLY A 68 -6.41 10.02 -3.69
C GLY A 68 -7.31 9.64 -4.87
N SER A 69 -6.70 9.16 -5.95
CA SER A 69 -7.43 8.68 -7.13
C SER A 69 -8.09 7.31 -6.88
N ALA A 70 -9.26 7.08 -7.47
CA ALA A 70 -9.96 5.78 -7.43
C ALA A 70 -9.17 4.63 -8.07
N GLN A 71 -8.12 4.90 -8.85
CA GLN A 71 -7.21 3.91 -9.43
C GLN A 71 -5.81 3.96 -8.82
N ALA A 72 -5.63 4.66 -7.69
CA ALA A 72 -4.34 4.75 -7.02
C ALA A 72 -3.85 3.38 -6.53
N ASN A 73 -2.57 3.09 -6.72
CA ASN A 73 -1.93 1.89 -6.15
C ASN A 73 -1.99 1.89 -4.60
N SER A 74 -2.07 3.08 -3.98
CA SER A 74 -2.25 3.18 -2.53
C SER A 74 -3.61 2.69 -2.06
N LEU A 75 -4.68 2.91 -2.83
CA LEU A 75 -6.02 2.41 -2.52
C LEU A 75 -6.00 0.88 -2.35
N PHE A 76 -5.52 0.16 -3.35
CA PHE A 76 -5.48 -1.30 -3.30
C PHE A 76 -4.59 -1.83 -2.17
N SER A 77 -3.39 -1.24 -2.00
CA SER A 77 -2.47 -1.68 -0.96
C SER A 77 -2.97 -1.38 0.46
N LEU A 78 -3.66 -0.24 0.67
CA LEU A 78 -4.27 0.09 1.95
C LEU A 78 -5.48 -0.80 2.25
N ALA A 79 -6.26 -1.17 1.23
CA ALA A 79 -7.34 -2.15 1.37
C ALA A 79 -6.80 -3.52 1.83
N ALA A 80 -5.68 -3.96 1.23
CA ALA A 80 -5.02 -5.19 1.64
C ALA A 80 -4.49 -5.11 3.09
N LEU A 81 -3.84 -3.99 3.45
CA LEU A 81 -3.36 -3.75 4.82
C LEU A 81 -4.51 -3.76 5.83
N ALA A 82 -5.58 -3.01 5.56
CA ALA A 82 -6.75 -2.95 6.43
C ALA A 82 -7.36 -4.34 6.65
N LYS A 83 -7.52 -5.12 5.58
CA LYS A 83 -8.02 -6.51 5.67
C LYS A 83 -7.10 -7.39 6.54
N ILE A 84 -5.78 -7.28 6.39
CA ILE A 84 -4.81 -8.05 7.19
C ILE A 84 -4.89 -7.68 8.67
N LYS A 85 -5.03 -6.38 8.99
CA LYS A 85 -5.12 -5.88 10.37
C LYS A 85 -6.52 -6.00 10.97
N GLY A 86 -7.54 -6.37 10.20
CA GLY A 86 -8.94 -6.41 10.65
C GLY A 86 -9.55 -5.02 10.81
N TRP A 87 -9.06 -4.02 10.08
CA TRP A 87 -9.57 -2.64 10.08
C TRP A 87 -10.51 -2.41 8.90
N THR A 88 -11.35 -1.38 9.00
CA THR A 88 -12.08 -0.81 7.86
C THR A 88 -11.17 0.18 7.13
N LEU A 89 -11.17 0.18 5.80
CA LEU A 89 -10.57 1.26 5.02
C LEU A 89 -11.67 2.21 4.52
N GLU A 90 -11.60 3.47 4.93
CA GLU A 90 -12.29 4.60 4.30
C GLU A 90 -11.32 5.30 3.35
N PHE A 91 -11.61 5.28 2.05
CA PHE A 91 -10.76 5.92 1.05
C PHE A 91 -11.53 7.00 0.31
N TYR A 92 -11.14 8.25 0.51
CA TYR A 92 -11.83 9.42 -0.04
C TYR A 92 -11.28 9.78 -1.41
N VAL A 93 -12.17 9.92 -2.39
CA VAL A 93 -11.84 10.38 -3.74
C VAL A 93 -12.60 11.68 -4.02
N ASP A 94 -12.02 12.58 -4.82
CA ASP A 94 -12.72 13.79 -5.24
C ASP A 94 -14.00 13.43 -5.99
N HIS A 95 -13.87 12.58 -6.99
CA HIS A 95 -14.96 12.12 -7.84
C HIS A 95 -14.80 10.65 -8.20
N LEU A 96 -15.88 9.89 -8.16
CA LEU A 96 -15.94 8.51 -8.63
C LEU A 96 -16.77 8.44 -9.92
N PRO A 97 -16.14 8.19 -11.09
CA PRO A 97 -16.86 8.15 -12.35
C PRO A 97 -17.96 7.07 -12.37
N ARG A 98 -19.14 7.43 -12.86
CA ARG A 98 -20.30 6.51 -12.91
C ARG A 98 -19.99 5.20 -13.63
N TRP A 99 -19.25 5.26 -14.75
CA TRP A 99 -18.86 4.05 -15.47
C TRP A 99 -18.00 3.10 -14.63
N LEU A 100 -17.18 3.64 -13.71
CA LEU A 100 -16.34 2.85 -12.81
C LEU A 100 -17.15 2.24 -11.67
N GLN A 101 -18.18 2.93 -11.20
CA GLN A 101 -19.14 2.37 -10.23
C GLN A 101 -19.96 1.23 -10.85
N GLU A 102 -20.47 1.43 -12.09
CA GLU A 102 -21.28 0.43 -12.80
C GLU A 102 -20.46 -0.78 -13.24
N ARG A 103 -19.16 -0.59 -13.56
CA ARG A 103 -18.24 -1.64 -13.99
C ARG A 103 -16.91 -1.53 -13.29
N PRO A 104 -16.81 -1.94 -12.04
CA PRO A 104 -15.57 -1.88 -11.27
C PRO A 104 -14.42 -2.65 -11.95
N LEU A 105 -13.25 -2.01 -12.05
CA LEU A 105 -12.04 -2.59 -12.61
C LEU A 105 -10.78 -2.04 -11.93
N GLY A 106 -9.62 -2.69 -12.17
CA GLY A 106 -8.31 -2.26 -11.68
C GLY A 106 -8.23 -2.20 -10.15
N ASN A 107 -7.52 -1.19 -9.66
CA ASN A 107 -7.30 -1.01 -8.22
C ASN A 107 -8.59 -0.73 -7.44
N TYR A 108 -9.54 -0.02 -8.04
CA TYR A 108 -10.85 0.21 -7.45
C TYR A 108 -11.59 -1.11 -7.20
N ARG A 109 -11.68 -1.98 -8.21
CA ARG A 109 -12.31 -3.30 -8.07
C ARG A 109 -11.61 -4.13 -6.99
N GLY A 110 -10.29 -4.21 -7.06
CA GLY A 110 -9.53 -4.98 -6.08
C GLY A 110 -9.71 -4.47 -4.65
N ALA A 111 -9.82 -3.16 -4.46
CA ALA A 111 -10.01 -2.57 -3.14
C ALA A 111 -11.40 -2.87 -2.55
N ILE A 112 -12.47 -2.73 -3.34
CA ILE A 112 -13.82 -3.06 -2.87
C ILE A 112 -14.01 -4.57 -2.62
N ASP A 113 -13.37 -5.43 -3.41
CA ASP A 113 -13.35 -6.89 -3.18
C ASP A 113 -12.61 -7.26 -1.87
N LEU A 114 -11.68 -6.40 -1.41
CA LEU A 114 -11.01 -6.52 -0.11
C LEU A 114 -11.78 -5.88 1.05
N GLY A 115 -12.91 -5.21 0.77
CA GLY A 115 -13.78 -4.59 1.77
C GLY A 115 -13.53 -3.10 2.02
N ALA A 116 -12.84 -2.41 1.10
CA ALA A 116 -12.65 -0.96 1.22
C ALA A 116 -13.93 -0.19 0.93
N GLU A 117 -14.19 0.86 1.70
CA GLU A 117 -15.21 1.85 1.46
C GLU A 117 -14.61 3.02 0.69
N VAL A 118 -14.99 3.17 -0.58
CA VAL A 118 -14.51 4.27 -1.44
C VAL A 118 -15.58 5.33 -1.50
N ILE A 119 -15.29 6.52 -0.98
CA ILE A 119 -16.24 7.60 -0.75
C ILE A 119 -15.92 8.76 -1.70
N SER A 120 -16.85 9.08 -2.58
CA SER A 120 -16.77 10.25 -3.46
C SER A 120 -17.22 11.50 -2.70
N VAL A 121 -16.32 12.46 -2.50
CA VAL A 121 -16.63 13.71 -1.78
C VAL A 121 -17.68 14.51 -2.51
N LYS A 122 -17.61 14.59 -3.85
CA LYS A 122 -18.64 15.29 -4.65
C LYS A 122 -20.04 14.68 -4.53
N GLU A 123 -20.15 13.37 -4.33
CA GLU A 123 -21.46 12.74 -4.15
C GLU A 123 -22.08 13.03 -2.78
N THR A 124 -21.30 13.50 -1.81
CA THR A 124 -21.83 14.00 -0.52
C THR A 124 -22.38 15.44 -0.63
N GLY A 125 -22.25 16.08 -1.79
CA GLY A 125 -22.62 17.47 -1.99
C GLY A 125 -21.56 18.48 -1.55
N SER A 126 -20.35 18.02 -1.21
CA SER A 126 -19.22 18.87 -0.80
C SER A 126 -18.32 19.19 -1.99
N GLU A 127 -17.81 20.43 -2.04
CA GLU A 127 -16.81 20.90 -3.00
C GLU A 127 -15.39 20.91 -2.38
N LEU A 128 -15.24 20.43 -1.16
CA LEU A 128 -13.95 20.36 -0.48
C LEU A 128 -13.01 19.34 -1.15
N HIS A 129 -11.70 19.60 -1.09
CA HIS A 129 -10.72 18.56 -1.41
C HIS A 129 -10.86 17.40 -0.42
N PRO A 130 -10.63 16.13 -0.84
CA PRO A 130 -10.75 14.96 0.05
C PRO A 130 -10.02 15.10 1.38
N GLN A 131 -8.83 15.69 1.40
CA GLN A 131 -8.09 15.94 2.65
C GLN A 131 -8.87 16.88 3.58
N GLU A 132 -9.35 18.01 3.05
CA GLU A 132 -10.12 18.99 3.81
C GLU A 132 -11.45 18.41 4.31
N TYR A 133 -12.07 17.57 3.49
CA TYR A 133 -13.30 16.86 3.88
C TYR A 133 -13.04 15.92 5.07
N ILE A 134 -11.94 15.17 5.04
CA ILE A 134 -11.54 14.30 6.17
C ILE A 134 -11.35 15.15 7.43
N GLU A 135 -10.63 16.25 7.35
CA GLU A 135 -10.31 17.10 8.49
C GLU A 135 -11.53 17.84 9.06
N GLN A 136 -12.40 18.40 8.19
CA GLN A 136 -13.47 19.31 8.59
C GLN A 136 -14.82 18.62 8.78
N VAL A 137 -15.12 17.57 8.01
CA VAL A 137 -16.43 16.91 7.97
C VAL A 137 -16.38 15.54 8.62
N ARG A 138 -15.43 14.65 8.21
CA ARG A 138 -15.29 13.31 8.79
C ARG A 138 -14.81 13.35 10.23
N GLN A 139 -13.87 14.25 10.54
CA GLN A 139 -13.32 14.46 11.88
C GLN A 139 -12.88 13.13 12.56
N PRO A 140 -11.77 12.51 12.10
CA PRO A 140 -11.31 11.24 12.62
C PRO A 140 -11.05 11.28 14.12
N ASP A 141 -11.49 10.25 14.84
CA ASP A 141 -11.24 10.07 16.27
C ASP A 141 -9.92 9.30 16.55
N SER A 142 -9.69 8.98 17.82
CA SER A 142 -8.50 8.26 18.29
C SER A 142 -8.41 6.80 17.82
N HIS A 143 -9.48 6.24 17.24
CA HIS A 143 -9.52 4.89 16.67
C HIS A 143 -9.18 4.87 15.19
N CYS A 144 -8.90 6.04 14.60
CA CYS A 144 -8.57 6.21 13.20
C CYS A 144 -7.09 6.48 13.00
N ILE A 145 -6.50 5.86 11.98
CA ILE A 145 -5.19 6.23 11.42
C ILE A 145 -5.44 6.94 10.11
N VAL A 146 -4.99 8.19 10.00
CA VAL A 146 -5.10 8.98 8.77
C VAL A 146 -3.75 9.01 8.05
N LEU A 147 -3.73 8.60 6.78
CA LEU A 147 -2.54 8.60 5.94
C LEU A 147 -2.70 9.59 4.78
N PRO A 148 -1.67 10.37 4.48
CA PRO A 148 -1.69 11.28 3.33
C PRO A 148 -1.67 10.50 2.02
N GLU A 149 -2.05 11.18 0.94
CA GLU A 149 -2.06 10.64 -0.41
C GLU A 149 -0.74 9.93 -0.76
N GLY A 150 -0.87 8.71 -1.31
CA GLY A 150 0.27 7.91 -1.73
C GLY A 150 1.20 7.45 -0.60
N GLY A 151 0.81 7.64 0.67
CA GLY A 151 1.60 7.26 1.84
C GLY A 151 2.87 8.10 1.99
N ARG A 152 2.80 9.39 1.67
CA ARG A 152 3.92 10.34 1.83
C ARG A 152 4.05 10.76 3.29
N SER A 153 4.56 9.87 4.12
CA SER A 153 4.74 10.11 5.55
C SER A 153 6.10 9.61 6.02
N GLN A 154 6.52 10.05 7.18
CA GLN A 154 7.76 9.62 7.82
C GLN A 154 7.77 8.10 8.09
N LEU A 155 6.60 7.49 8.28
CA LEU A 155 6.45 6.04 8.44
C LEU A 155 6.98 5.25 7.23
N ALA A 156 6.90 5.84 6.02
CA ALA A 156 7.39 5.21 4.80
C ALA A 156 8.90 4.99 4.80
N GLU A 157 9.65 5.82 5.54
CA GLU A 157 11.12 5.74 5.61
C GLU A 157 11.60 4.39 6.15
N TYR A 158 10.88 3.81 7.08
CA TYR A 158 11.23 2.52 7.69
C TYR A 158 11.38 1.42 6.64
N GLY A 159 10.35 1.14 5.87
CA GLY A 159 10.39 0.05 4.90
C GLY A 159 11.27 0.36 3.67
N VAL A 160 11.45 1.64 3.31
CA VAL A 160 12.40 2.05 2.28
C VAL A 160 13.85 1.83 2.74
N LYS A 161 14.16 2.10 4.01
CA LYS A 161 15.47 1.75 4.60
C LYS A 161 15.71 0.25 4.58
N GLN A 162 14.71 -0.56 4.93
CA GLN A 162 14.82 -2.03 4.85
C GLN A 162 15.14 -2.49 3.42
N LEU A 163 14.44 -1.96 2.42
CA LEU A 163 14.73 -2.26 1.02
C LEU A 163 16.18 -1.89 0.65
N ALA A 164 16.65 -0.72 1.05
CA ALA A 164 18.03 -0.28 0.78
C ALA A 164 19.06 -1.23 1.43
N MET A 165 18.80 -1.66 2.67
CA MET A 165 19.67 -2.61 3.37
C MET A 165 19.69 -3.99 2.68
N GLU A 166 18.55 -4.47 2.20
CA GLU A 166 18.44 -5.71 1.44
C GLU A 166 19.27 -5.64 0.14
N ILE A 167 19.16 -4.53 -0.60
CA ILE A 167 19.93 -4.31 -1.83
C ILE A 167 21.43 -4.29 -1.53
N LEU A 168 21.87 -3.52 -0.53
CA LEU A 168 23.28 -3.44 -0.13
C LEU A 168 23.84 -4.79 0.33
N SER A 169 23.05 -5.57 1.04
CA SER A 169 23.45 -6.92 1.46
C SER A 169 23.60 -7.85 0.25
N TRP A 170 22.66 -7.79 -0.68
CA TRP A 170 22.71 -8.57 -1.90
C TRP A 170 23.90 -8.18 -2.80
N THR A 171 24.19 -6.89 -3.02
CA THR A 171 25.32 -6.44 -3.83
C THR A 171 26.65 -6.89 -3.25
N ARG A 172 26.80 -6.89 -1.92
CA ARG A 172 28.01 -7.41 -1.25
C ARG A 172 28.17 -8.91 -1.43
N PHE A 173 27.08 -9.67 -1.31
CA PHE A 173 27.09 -11.13 -1.47
C PHE A 173 27.47 -11.52 -2.91
N GLU A 174 26.94 -10.83 -3.92
CA GLU A 174 27.20 -11.05 -5.35
C GLU A 174 28.46 -10.35 -5.86
N ASN A 175 29.27 -9.71 -4.97
CA ASN A 175 30.47 -8.94 -5.33
C ASN A 175 30.22 -7.86 -6.41
N GLN A 176 29.02 -7.25 -6.41
CA GLN A 176 28.68 -6.15 -7.30
C GLN A 176 29.17 -4.84 -6.67
N HIS A 177 30.28 -4.27 -7.20
CA HIS A 177 30.89 -3.06 -6.63
C HIS A 177 30.41 -1.78 -7.32
N ASP A 178 30.17 -1.86 -8.63
CA ASP A 178 29.68 -0.73 -9.44
C ASP A 178 28.31 -1.07 -10.02
N PHE A 179 27.27 -0.39 -9.57
CA PHE A 179 25.90 -0.61 -10.04
C PHE A 179 25.09 0.68 -10.05
N VAL A 180 24.08 0.72 -10.91
CA VAL A 180 23.10 1.80 -10.99
C VAL A 180 21.74 1.24 -10.55
N ILE A 181 21.07 1.97 -9.69
CA ILE A 181 19.70 1.65 -9.28
C ILE A 181 18.73 2.45 -10.13
N ALA A 182 17.88 1.76 -10.90
CA ALA A 182 16.77 2.36 -11.61
C ALA A 182 15.48 2.16 -10.81
N LEU A 183 14.84 3.26 -10.41
CA LEU A 183 13.55 3.25 -9.70
C LEU A 183 12.50 3.80 -10.65
N PRO A 184 11.56 2.97 -11.14
CA PRO A 184 10.41 3.48 -11.88
C PRO A 184 9.59 4.38 -10.96
N ALA A 185 9.43 5.65 -11.34
CA ALA A 185 8.58 6.60 -10.66
C ALA A 185 7.29 6.79 -11.46
N GLY A 186 6.15 6.65 -10.79
CA GLY A 186 4.81 6.88 -11.34
C GLY A 186 4.04 7.85 -10.47
#